data_dad7c03d232a7aab265175d459a789e5
#
_entry.id   dad7c03d232a7aab265175d459a789e5
#
_cell.length_a   1.000
_cell.length_b   1.000
_cell.length_c   1.000
_cell.angle_alpha   90.00
_cell.angle_beta   90.00
_cell.angle_gamma   90.00
#
_symmetry.space_group_name_H-M   'P 1'
#
loop_
_entity.id
_entity.type
_entity.pdbx_description
1 polymer ?
#
loop_
_entity_poly.entity_id
_entity_poly.type
_entity_poly.pdbx_seq_one_letter_code
_entity_poly.pdbx_strand_id
1 'polypeptide(L)'
;KLDFNRRRVEDHIIPTSVKLVLLDKLLPKLRLEGHKVLIFSQMVKAIDIIEEYCEFRSFPCERLDGKVKGNDRQKGIDRFNMDPDAFIFLLSTRAGGVGINLTAADTVIIFDSDWNPQNDVQAMARCHRIGQTKQVKVYRLITRRSFEAEMFQRASKKLGLEQAVLGTADFNADEHE
;
A
#
# COMPACT_ATOMS: atom_id res chain seq x y z
N LYS A 1 -20.09 7.15 23.98
CA LYS A 1 -19.80 6.27 22.83
C LYS A 1 -18.42 6.51 22.22
N LEU A 2 -17.99 7.76 22.04
CA LEU A 2 -16.66 8.12 21.50
C LEU A 2 -15.52 7.62 22.38
N ASP A 3 -15.63 7.72 23.69
CA ASP A 3 -14.59 7.33 24.65
C ASP A 3 -14.40 5.80 24.73
N PHE A 4 -15.48 5.04 24.57
CA PHE A 4 -15.43 3.56 24.55
C PHE A 4 -14.75 3.03 23.28
N ASN A 5 -15.04 3.60 22.12
CA ASN A 5 -14.37 3.22 20.87
C ASN A 5 -12.88 3.60 20.90
N ARG A 6 -12.54 4.71 21.49
CA ARG A 6 -11.16 5.19 21.63
C ARG A 6 -10.30 4.22 22.44
N ARG A 7 -10.78 3.79 23.61
CA ARG A 7 -10.09 2.78 24.45
C ARG A 7 -9.99 1.44 23.74
N ARG A 8 -11.02 1.04 23.00
CA ARG A 8 -10.99 -0.23 22.25
C ARG A 8 -9.87 -0.26 21.20
N VAL A 9 -9.61 0.82 20.49
CA VAL A 9 -8.55 0.87 19.47
C VAL A 9 -7.17 0.93 20.13
N GLU A 10 -6.98 1.78 21.14
CA GLU A 10 -5.69 1.90 21.83
C GLU A 10 -5.31 0.63 22.59
N ASP A 11 -6.23 0.10 23.39
CA ASP A 11 -5.94 -0.98 24.33
C ASP A 11 -6.03 -2.37 23.70
N HIS A 12 -6.79 -2.52 22.62
CA HIS A 12 -7.09 -3.85 22.06
C HIS A 12 -6.70 -4.02 20.59
N ILE A 13 -6.90 -3.02 19.73
CA ILE A 13 -6.63 -3.18 18.29
C ILE A 13 -5.15 -3.00 18.00
N ILE A 14 -4.56 -1.86 18.40
CA ILE A 14 -3.15 -1.56 18.10
C ILE A 14 -2.20 -2.61 18.68
N PRO A 15 -2.26 -2.94 19.99
CA PRO A 15 -1.30 -3.87 20.60
C PRO A 15 -1.38 -5.30 20.11
N THR A 16 -2.53 -5.72 19.56
CA THR A 16 -2.71 -7.10 19.07
C THR A 16 -2.03 -7.38 17.73
N SER A 17 -1.60 -6.34 17.01
CA SER A 17 -0.93 -6.49 15.73
C SER A 17 0.39 -5.72 15.68
N VAL A 18 1.51 -6.45 15.60
CA VAL A 18 2.84 -5.84 15.43
C VAL A 18 2.90 -4.88 14.23
N LYS A 19 2.16 -5.19 13.15
CA LYS A 19 2.09 -4.32 11.97
C LYS A 19 1.33 -3.02 12.28
N LEU A 20 0.26 -3.07 13.08
CA LEU A 20 -0.45 -1.87 13.52
C LEU A 20 0.39 -1.03 14.48
N VAL A 21 1.12 -1.64 15.41
CA VAL A 21 2.10 -0.94 16.28
C VAL A 21 3.14 -0.21 15.42
N LEU A 22 3.60 -0.83 14.34
CA LEU A 22 4.54 -0.18 13.43
C LEU A 22 3.90 0.96 12.66
N LEU A 23 2.68 0.79 12.15
CA LEU A 23 1.93 1.88 11.49
C LEU A 23 1.68 3.05 12.44
N ASP A 24 1.37 2.77 13.70
CA ASP A 24 1.11 3.80 14.72
C ASP A 24 2.36 4.66 15.04
N LYS A 25 3.55 4.15 14.76
CA LYS A 25 4.80 4.91 14.85
C LYS A 25 5.19 5.58 13.53
N LEU A 26 4.93 4.92 12.41
CA LEU A 26 5.37 5.36 11.09
C LEU A 26 4.48 6.47 10.51
N LEU A 27 3.15 6.31 10.59
CA LEU A 27 2.21 7.22 9.94
C LEU A 27 2.25 8.65 10.50
N PRO A 28 2.31 8.88 11.84
CA PRO A 28 2.48 10.24 12.36
C PRO A 28 3.74 10.93 11.85
N LYS A 29 4.84 10.20 11.73
CA LYS A 29 6.10 10.72 11.19
C LYS A 29 5.95 11.11 9.72
N LEU A 30 5.38 10.23 8.88
CA LEU A 30 5.14 10.51 7.47
C LEU A 30 4.22 11.72 7.27
N ARG A 31 3.21 11.89 8.13
CA ARG A 31 2.31 13.05 8.09
C ARG A 31 3.04 14.35 8.41
N LEU A 32 3.89 14.35 9.44
CA LEU A 32 4.71 15.52 9.81
C LEU A 32 5.70 15.91 8.70
N GLU A 33 6.20 14.93 7.96
CA GLU A 33 7.11 15.12 6.82
C GLU A 33 6.38 15.52 5.53
N GLY A 34 5.04 15.62 5.54
CA GLY A 34 4.21 16.04 4.40
C GLY A 34 4.07 14.97 3.30
N HIS A 35 4.22 13.70 3.65
CA HIS A 35 4.03 12.59 2.72
C HIS A 35 2.56 12.21 2.58
N LYS A 36 2.16 11.79 1.36
CA LYS A 36 0.87 11.12 1.10
C LYS A 36 1.10 9.63 0.91
N VAL A 37 0.29 8.82 1.56
CA VAL A 37 0.55 7.39 1.74
C VAL A 37 -0.53 6.53 1.09
N LEU A 38 -0.12 5.55 0.26
CA LEU A 38 -0.98 4.45 -0.16
C LEU A 38 -0.72 3.24 0.73
N ILE A 39 -1.77 2.62 1.25
CA ILE A 39 -1.66 1.38 2.01
C ILE A 39 -2.41 0.29 1.26
N PHE A 40 -1.69 -0.75 0.86
CA PHE A 40 -2.25 -1.92 0.16
C PHE A 40 -2.39 -3.10 1.10
N SER A 41 -3.56 -3.76 1.02
CA SER A 41 -3.79 -5.06 1.66
C SER A 41 -4.61 -5.97 0.76
N GLN A 42 -4.35 -7.28 0.81
CA GLN A 42 -5.17 -8.28 0.14
C GLN A 42 -6.49 -8.55 0.87
N MET A 43 -6.48 -8.34 2.19
CA MET A 43 -7.61 -8.66 3.07
C MET A 43 -8.47 -7.42 3.33
N VAL A 44 -9.70 -7.43 2.83
CA VAL A 44 -10.68 -6.36 3.09
C VAL A 44 -10.90 -6.14 4.59
N LYS A 45 -10.88 -7.21 5.40
CA LYS A 45 -10.97 -7.09 6.86
C LYS A 45 -9.78 -6.36 7.49
N ALA A 46 -8.58 -6.49 6.94
CA ALA A 46 -7.44 -5.72 7.41
C ALA A 46 -7.61 -4.22 7.04
N ILE A 47 -8.15 -3.94 5.86
CA ILE A 47 -8.49 -2.57 5.45
C ILE A 47 -9.54 -1.98 6.41
N ASP A 48 -10.58 -2.74 6.80
CA ASP A 48 -11.60 -2.29 7.78
C ASP A 48 -10.94 -1.89 9.12
N ILE A 49 -9.98 -2.67 9.61
CA ILE A 49 -9.26 -2.40 10.87
C ILE A 49 -8.33 -1.17 10.72
N ILE A 50 -7.64 -1.03 9.59
CA ILE A 50 -6.77 0.11 9.35
C ILE A 50 -7.61 1.40 9.20
N GLU A 51 -8.78 1.33 8.59
CA GLU A 51 -9.72 2.45 8.48
C GLU A 51 -10.20 2.89 9.88
N GLU A 52 -10.64 1.95 10.74
CA GLU A 52 -11.01 2.23 12.14
C GLU A 52 -9.84 2.88 12.91
N TYR A 53 -8.62 2.42 12.67
CA TYR A 53 -7.41 3.02 13.23
C TYR A 53 -7.18 4.46 12.70
N CYS A 54 -7.37 4.71 11.40
CA CYS A 54 -7.23 6.04 10.81
C CYS A 54 -8.27 7.02 11.38
N GLU A 55 -9.51 6.60 11.53
CA GLU A 55 -10.58 7.38 12.18
C GLU A 55 -10.20 7.74 13.63
N PHE A 56 -9.70 6.76 14.38
CA PHE A 56 -9.25 6.97 15.76
C PHE A 56 -8.13 8.01 15.85
N ARG A 57 -7.14 7.96 14.95
CA ARG A 57 -6.02 8.92 14.89
C ARG A 57 -6.39 10.25 14.19
N SER A 58 -7.62 10.39 13.71
CA SER A 58 -8.07 11.53 12.91
C SER A 58 -7.15 11.77 11.69
N PHE A 59 -6.77 10.69 11.03
CA PHE A 59 -6.06 10.74 9.77
C PHE A 59 -7.06 10.80 8.61
N PRO A 60 -7.03 11.85 7.75
CA PRO A 60 -7.83 11.89 6.54
C PRO A 60 -7.52 10.67 5.66
N CYS A 61 -8.56 9.86 5.41
CA CYS A 61 -8.41 8.57 4.77
C CYS A 61 -9.47 8.37 3.69
N GLU A 62 -9.04 8.01 2.49
CA GLU A 62 -9.89 7.52 1.40
C GLU A 62 -9.73 6.01 1.28
N ARG A 63 -10.74 5.34 0.73
CA ARG A 63 -10.75 3.89 0.58
C ARG A 63 -11.24 3.46 -0.80
N LEU A 64 -10.56 2.44 -1.36
CA LEU A 64 -10.97 1.78 -2.59
C LEU A 64 -10.80 0.27 -2.47
N ASP A 65 -11.92 -0.43 -2.40
CA ASP A 65 -11.99 -1.89 -2.46
C ASP A 65 -13.00 -2.34 -3.53
N GLY A 66 -13.25 -3.65 -3.63
CA GLY A 66 -14.19 -4.20 -4.60
C GLY A 66 -15.66 -3.79 -4.41
N LYS A 67 -16.01 -3.14 -3.30
CA LYS A 67 -17.36 -2.65 -3.01
C LYS A 67 -17.61 -1.26 -3.60
N VAL A 68 -16.57 -0.45 -3.79
CA VAL A 68 -16.67 0.91 -4.32
C VAL A 68 -16.78 0.87 -5.84
N LYS A 69 -17.86 1.39 -6.40
CA LYS A 69 -18.17 1.33 -7.85
C LYS A 69 -18.37 2.71 -8.47
N GLY A 70 -18.11 2.77 -9.78
CA GLY A 70 -18.49 3.89 -10.64
C GLY A 70 -17.96 5.25 -10.20
N ASN A 71 -18.84 6.25 -10.13
CA ASN A 71 -18.49 7.65 -9.84
C ASN A 71 -17.82 7.86 -8.47
N ASP A 72 -18.16 7.07 -7.45
CA ASP A 72 -17.60 7.25 -6.11
C ASP A 72 -16.12 6.85 -6.06
N ARG A 73 -15.72 5.89 -6.90
CA ARG A 73 -14.33 5.53 -7.11
C ARG A 73 -13.50 6.72 -7.63
N GLN A 74 -13.99 7.38 -8.70
CA GLN A 74 -13.29 8.52 -9.29
C GLN A 74 -13.25 9.71 -8.33
N LYS A 75 -14.36 10.00 -7.66
CA LYS A 75 -14.42 11.08 -6.66
C LYS A 75 -13.40 10.90 -5.54
N GLY A 76 -13.23 9.67 -5.02
CA GLY A 76 -12.22 9.38 -4.00
C GLY A 76 -10.79 9.61 -4.50
N ILE A 77 -10.50 9.20 -5.74
CA ILE A 77 -9.20 9.43 -6.40
C ILE A 77 -8.95 10.93 -6.57
N ASP A 78 -9.95 11.67 -7.04
CA ASP A 78 -9.83 13.11 -7.28
C ASP A 78 -9.64 13.88 -5.96
N ARG A 79 -10.42 13.55 -4.90
CA ARG A 79 -10.21 14.13 -3.57
C ARG A 79 -8.79 13.89 -3.07
N PHE A 80 -8.31 12.65 -3.13
CA PHE A 80 -6.97 12.32 -2.67
C PHE A 80 -5.87 13.07 -3.42
N ASN A 81 -6.02 13.20 -4.74
CA ASN A 81 -5.03 13.90 -5.56
C ASN A 81 -5.06 15.42 -5.38
N MET A 82 -6.24 16.02 -5.21
CA MET A 82 -6.43 17.48 -5.21
C MET A 82 -6.41 18.10 -3.81
N ASP A 83 -6.90 17.38 -2.79
CA ASP A 83 -6.96 17.88 -1.42
C ASP A 83 -5.57 17.82 -0.76
N PRO A 84 -4.98 18.98 -0.39
CA PRO A 84 -3.68 19.00 0.30
C PRO A 84 -3.71 18.28 1.65
N ASP A 85 -4.85 18.25 2.33
CA ASP A 85 -5.01 17.62 3.65
C ASP A 85 -5.22 16.10 3.55
N ALA A 86 -5.55 15.56 2.37
CA ALA A 86 -5.66 14.12 2.15
C ALA A 86 -4.32 13.44 2.47
N PHE A 87 -4.35 12.42 3.33
CA PHE A 87 -3.13 11.80 3.83
C PHE A 87 -2.99 10.33 3.42
N ILE A 88 -4.03 9.52 3.64
CA ILE A 88 -3.97 8.08 3.43
C ILE A 88 -4.99 7.66 2.37
N PHE A 89 -4.59 6.73 1.50
CA PHE A 89 -5.50 6.01 0.62
C PHE A 89 -5.37 4.50 0.85
N LEU A 90 -6.42 3.87 1.32
CA LEU A 90 -6.50 2.43 1.56
C LEU A 90 -6.96 1.71 0.29
N LEU A 91 -6.22 0.69 -0.13
CA LEU A 91 -6.48 -0.02 -1.37
C LEU A 91 -6.45 -1.53 -1.16
N SER A 92 -7.46 -2.23 -1.66
CA SER A 92 -7.28 -3.66 -1.84
C SER A 92 -6.38 -3.91 -3.06
N THR A 93 -5.45 -4.85 -2.94
CA THR A 93 -4.48 -5.17 -4.02
C THR A 93 -5.20 -5.46 -5.33
N ARG A 94 -6.35 -6.15 -5.28
CA ARG A 94 -7.18 -6.45 -6.47
C ARG A 94 -7.85 -5.21 -7.06
N ALA A 95 -8.41 -4.33 -6.24
CA ALA A 95 -9.08 -3.11 -6.72
C ALA A 95 -8.06 -2.07 -7.23
N GLY A 96 -6.89 -2.01 -6.62
CA GLY A 96 -5.77 -1.19 -7.06
C GLY A 96 -5.18 -1.60 -8.42
N GLY A 97 -5.44 -2.84 -8.89
CA GLY A 97 -4.95 -3.37 -10.17
C GLY A 97 -5.49 -2.68 -11.42
N VAL A 98 -6.56 -1.89 -11.34
CA VAL A 98 -7.24 -1.29 -12.51
C VAL A 98 -6.87 0.18 -12.65
N GLY A 99 -5.84 0.49 -13.45
CA GLY A 99 -5.62 1.78 -14.12
C GLY A 99 -5.71 3.10 -13.33
N ILE A 100 -5.80 3.07 -12.00
CA ILE A 100 -5.92 4.28 -11.16
C ILE A 100 -4.63 5.08 -11.13
N ASN A 101 -4.75 6.40 -11.12
CA ASN A 101 -3.63 7.31 -11.03
C ASN A 101 -3.65 8.01 -9.66
N LEU A 102 -2.64 7.75 -8.83
CA LEU A 102 -2.48 8.29 -7.48
C LEU A 102 -1.12 8.98 -7.33
N THR A 103 -0.75 9.80 -8.31
CA THR A 103 0.55 10.49 -8.37
C THR A 103 0.76 11.53 -7.26
N ALA A 104 -0.29 11.93 -6.54
CA ALA A 104 -0.13 12.76 -5.34
C ALA A 104 0.60 12.02 -4.20
N ALA A 105 0.55 10.69 -4.17
CA ALA A 105 1.26 9.89 -3.18
C ALA A 105 2.73 9.69 -3.57
N ASP A 106 3.60 9.77 -2.59
CA ASP A 106 5.02 9.50 -2.69
C ASP A 106 5.49 8.36 -1.78
N THR A 107 4.56 7.77 -1.04
CA THR A 107 4.85 6.67 -0.11
C THR A 107 3.86 5.53 -0.31
N VAL A 108 4.37 4.31 -0.41
CA VAL A 108 3.59 3.08 -0.52
C VAL A 108 3.89 2.18 0.67
N ILE A 109 2.86 1.66 1.31
CA ILE A 109 2.96 0.63 2.35
C ILE A 109 2.24 -0.63 1.87
N ILE A 110 2.98 -1.72 1.71
CA ILE A 110 2.43 -3.06 1.48
C ILE A 110 2.23 -3.68 2.85
N PHE A 111 0.97 -3.70 3.33
CA PHE A 111 0.63 -4.19 4.67
C PHE A 111 0.73 -5.72 4.77
N ASP A 112 0.28 -6.42 3.75
CA ASP A 112 0.48 -7.85 3.54
C ASP A 112 0.85 -8.11 2.08
N SER A 113 1.84 -8.99 1.86
CA SER A 113 2.37 -9.29 0.52
C SER A 113 1.46 -10.26 -0.24
N ASP A 114 1.34 -10.08 -1.55
CA ASP A 114 0.63 -11.02 -2.41
C ASP A 114 1.48 -12.27 -2.69
N TRP A 115 0.80 -13.40 -2.89
CA TRP A 115 1.42 -14.64 -3.37
C TRP A 115 2.05 -14.48 -4.75
N ASN A 116 1.43 -13.66 -5.58
CA ASN A 116 1.98 -13.27 -6.86
C ASN A 116 2.73 -11.95 -6.71
N PRO A 117 4.08 -11.97 -6.76
CA PRO A 117 4.89 -10.77 -6.56
C PRO A 117 4.62 -9.67 -7.59
N GLN A 118 4.11 -10.02 -8.78
CA GLN A 118 3.74 -9.06 -9.82
C GLN A 118 2.57 -8.14 -9.38
N ASN A 119 1.67 -8.62 -8.53
CA ASN A 119 0.59 -7.80 -8.00
C ASN A 119 1.12 -6.69 -7.10
N ASP A 120 2.14 -6.98 -6.28
CA ASP A 120 2.81 -5.97 -5.46
C ASP A 120 3.58 -4.97 -6.32
N VAL A 121 4.25 -5.43 -7.38
CA VAL A 121 4.93 -4.54 -8.35
C VAL A 121 3.93 -3.60 -9.02
N GLN A 122 2.77 -4.12 -9.45
CA GLN A 122 1.70 -3.31 -10.01
C GLN A 122 1.13 -2.30 -9.01
N ALA A 123 1.00 -2.67 -7.73
CA ALA A 123 0.58 -1.77 -6.67
C ALA A 123 1.57 -0.61 -6.50
N MET A 124 2.87 -0.90 -6.45
CA MET A 124 3.92 0.12 -6.37
C MET A 124 3.92 1.06 -7.58
N ALA A 125 3.65 0.54 -8.78
CA ALA A 125 3.56 1.32 -10.02
C ALA A 125 2.40 2.34 -10.06
N ARG A 126 1.48 2.34 -9.07
CA ARG A 126 0.41 3.35 -8.97
C ARG A 126 0.91 4.72 -8.54
N CYS A 127 1.98 4.76 -7.73
CA CYS A 127 2.66 5.99 -7.37
C CYS A 127 3.75 6.37 -8.40
N HIS A 128 4.45 5.39 -8.94
CA HIS A 128 5.57 5.60 -9.85
C HIS A 128 5.08 5.66 -11.29
N ARG A 129 4.55 6.81 -11.70
CA ARG A 129 4.04 7.06 -13.06
C ARG A 129 4.60 8.36 -13.63
N ILE A 130 4.42 8.54 -14.95
CA ILE A 130 4.68 9.82 -15.62
C ILE A 130 3.89 10.92 -14.90
N GLY A 131 4.60 11.97 -14.45
CA GLY A 131 4.05 13.05 -13.63
C GLY A 131 4.42 12.97 -12.14
N GLN A 132 5.02 11.88 -11.66
CA GLN A 132 5.59 11.81 -10.32
C GLN A 132 6.92 12.58 -10.27
N THR A 133 6.97 13.62 -9.44
CA THR A 133 8.16 14.49 -9.27
C THR A 133 8.94 14.18 -8.01
N LYS A 134 8.34 13.41 -7.08
CA LYS A 134 8.96 13.05 -5.80
C LYS A 134 9.57 11.65 -5.87
N GLN A 135 10.60 11.42 -5.05
CA GLN A 135 11.12 10.09 -4.83
C GLN A 135 10.08 9.23 -4.12
N VAL A 136 9.71 8.10 -4.70
CA VAL A 136 8.75 7.17 -4.11
C VAL A 136 9.42 6.27 -3.08
N LYS A 137 8.91 6.29 -1.85
CA LYS A 137 9.33 5.39 -0.77
C LYS A 137 8.39 4.19 -0.70
N VAL A 138 8.95 2.99 -0.58
CA VAL A 138 8.15 1.75 -0.45
C VAL A 138 8.50 1.05 0.86
N TYR A 139 7.50 0.84 1.70
CA TYR A 139 7.60 0.05 2.93
C TYR A 139 6.82 -1.25 2.75
N ARG A 140 7.47 -2.37 2.99
CA ARG A 140 6.83 -3.68 3.01
C ARG A 140 6.87 -4.23 4.42
N LEU A 141 5.69 -4.51 5.00
CA LEU A 141 5.58 -5.02 6.35
C LEU A 141 5.57 -6.55 6.33
N ILE A 142 6.61 -7.15 6.90
CA ILE A 142 6.78 -8.61 6.95
C ILE A 142 7.03 -9.01 8.39
N THR A 143 6.20 -9.93 8.90
CA THR A 143 6.38 -10.49 10.24
C THR A 143 7.52 -11.51 10.21
N ARG A 144 8.52 -11.34 11.09
CA ARG A 144 9.67 -12.26 11.17
C ARG A 144 9.22 -13.65 11.63
N ARG A 145 9.89 -14.69 11.14
CA ARG A 145 9.64 -16.10 11.49
C ARG A 145 8.17 -16.51 11.27
N SER A 146 7.56 -16.03 10.22
CA SER A 146 6.19 -16.33 9.82
C SER A 146 6.14 -16.93 8.43
N PHE A 147 5.01 -17.55 8.13
CA PHE A 147 4.72 -18.04 6.78
C PHE A 147 4.79 -16.92 5.71
N GLU A 148 4.40 -15.70 6.08
CA GLU A 148 4.54 -14.52 5.23
C GLU A 148 5.99 -14.24 4.82
N ALA A 149 6.94 -14.41 5.76
CA ALA A 149 8.37 -14.23 5.48
C ALA A 149 8.89 -15.30 4.50
N GLU A 150 8.48 -16.55 4.65
CA GLU A 150 8.83 -17.64 3.72
C GLU A 150 8.24 -17.41 2.34
N MET A 151 6.97 -17.01 2.29
CA MET A 151 6.27 -16.68 1.06
C MET A 151 6.99 -15.55 0.30
N PHE A 152 7.35 -14.49 1.00
CA PHE A 152 8.07 -13.36 0.42
C PHE A 152 9.44 -13.79 -0.13
N GLN A 153 10.19 -14.63 0.58
CA GLN A 153 11.47 -15.15 0.09
C GLN A 153 11.33 -15.96 -1.20
N ARG A 154 10.30 -16.83 -1.28
CA ARG A 154 10.00 -17.62 -2.48
C ARG A 154 9.59 -16.72 -3.66
N ALA A 155 8.74 -15.72 -3.41
CA ALA A 155 8.31 -14.75 -4.40
C ALA A 155 9.49 -13.92 -4.94
N SER A 156 10.39 -13.46 -4.07
CA SER A 156 11.58 -12.70 -4.44
C SER A 156 12.56 -13.51 -5.30
N LYS A 157 12.74 -14.80 -4.97
CA LYS A 157 13.55 -15.71 -5.81
C LYS A 157 12.96 -15.87 -7.21
N LYS A 158 11.63 -15.98 -7.32
CA LYS A 158 10.94 -16.09 -8.60
C LYS A 158 11.14 -14.83 -9.45
N LEU A 159 10.97 -13.64 -8.87
CA LEU A 159 11.22 -12.37 -9.58
C LEU A 159 12.67 -12.24 -10.04
N GLY A 160 13.63 -12.63 -9.21
CA GLY A 160 15.05 -12.62 -9.58
C GLY A 160 15.36 -13.55 -10.75
N LEU A 161 14.75 -14.73 -10.80
CA LEU A 161 14.88 -15.65 -11.93
C LEU A 161 14.23 -15.10 -13.21
N GLU A 162 13.03 -14.50 -13.11
CA GLU A 162 12.36 -13.86 -14.26
C GLU A 162 13.21 -12.73 -14.84
N GLN A 163 13.77 -11.87 -13.99
CA GLN A 163 14.66 -10.77 -14.42
C GLN A 163 15.96 -11.30 -15.07
N ALA A 164 16.55 -12.36 -14.50
CA ALA A 164 17.75 -12.96 -15.06
C ALA A 164 17.50 -13.57 -16.45
N VAL A 165 16.34 -14.23 -16.66
CA VAL A 165 15.96 -14.80 -17.94
C VAL A 165 15.65 -13.72 -18.97
N LEU A 166 14.94 -12.67 -18.61
CA LEU A 166 14.64 -11.54 -19.50
C LEU A 166 15.90 -10.75 -19.86
N GLY A 167 16.78 -10.50 -18.87
CA GLY A 167 18.03 -9.81 -19.10
C GLY A 167 19.00 -10.56 -20.04
N THR A 168 18.97 -11.89 -20.04
CA THR A 168 19.75 -12.68 -21.01
C THR A 168 19.13 -12.69 -22.42
N ALA A 169 17.82 -12.46 -22.54
CA ALA A 169 17.15 -12.34 -23.85
C ALA A 169 17.51 -11.02 -24.56
N ASP A 170 17.65 -9.94 -23.84
CA ASP A 170 18.04 -8.64 -24.40
C ASP A 170 19.51 -8.60 -24.85
N PHE A 171 20.42 -9.35 -24.19
CA PHE A 171 21.82 -9.46 -24.60
C PHE A 171 22.03 -10.22 -25.91
N ASN A 172 21.11 -11.11 -26.28
CA ASN A 172 21.21 -11.89 -27.53
C ASN A 172 20.56 -11.18 -28.75
N ALA A 173 19.86 -10.05 -28.55
CA ALA A 173 19.24 -9.30 -29.63
C ALA A 173 20.22 -8.33 -30.32
N ASP A 174 21.31 -7.94 -29.63
CA ASP A 174 22.31 -6.99 -30.17
C ASP A 174 23.50 -7.64 -30.91
N GLU A 175 23.54 -8.99 -30.99
CA GLU A 175 24.63 -9.70 -31.69
C GLU A 175 24.30 -10.11 -33.14
N HIS A 176 23.18 -9.64 -33.71
CA HIS A 176 22.76 -9.96 -35.08
C HIS A 176 22.45 -8.71 -35.93
N GLU A 177 23.25 -7.66 -35.82
CA GLU A 177 23.33 -6.60 -36.84
C GLU A 177 24.76 -6.46 -37.39
#